data_503cac1cdaed1fa4386f5f7d1decccc8
#
_entry.id   503cac1cdaed1fa4386f5f7d1decccc8
#
_cell.length_a   1.000
_cell.length_b   1.000
_cell.length_c   1.000
_cell.angle_alpha   90.00
_cell.angle_beta   90.00
_cell.angle_gamma   90.00
#
_symmetry.space_group_name_H-M   'P 1'
#
loop_
_entity.id
_entity.type
_entity.pdbx_description
1 polymer ?
#
loop_
_entity_poly.entity_id
_entity_poly.type
_entity_poly.pdbx_seq_one_letter_code
_entity_poly.pdbx_strand_id
1 'polypeptide(L)'
;MKFENKVTLVTGGNFGIGYGIAKKFAEEGSEIAIVARNEERAKNVIKDLENQGFVAKFFKTDVSKEEDVKKMIKEVLNVFGKLNIVVNNAGCGSQHCGVKPNDPPSLRWKILRSANLDSNFFVSAHSLPYLAKNKDSAIVNISSTATFHGNWGLYGAAKTGVEGMTRSFAVEASTYGIRVNCISPGWIETSPEQTAAAQGSNNGEWEMPPSLFERMGTTEEIANTAAFLASNEASFITGQTIVVDGGFTMIDYPSRNSLKSVGHRIFSHSNRYDT
;
A
#
# COMPACT_ATOMS: atom_id res chain seq x y z
N MET A 1 1.37 23.33 2.70
CA MET A 1 1.32 21.92 2.21
C MET A 1 2.11 21.02 3.19
N LYS A 2 1.65 19.82 3.46
CA LYS A 2 2.24 18.93 4.49
C LYS A 2 3.66 18.45 4.14
N PHE A 3 3.97 18.36 2.85
CA PHE A 3 5.22 17.80 2.36
C PHE A 3 6.04 18.78 1.50
N GLU A 4 5.83 20.05 1.68
CA GLU A 4 6.63 21.08 1.00
C GLU A 4 8.13 20.86 1.27
N ASN A 5 8.93 20.95 0.21
CA ASN A 5 10.36 20.66 0.26
C ASN A 5 10.74 19.25 0.69
N LYS A 6 9.86 18.25 0.55
CA LYS A 6 10.15 16.83 0.79
C LYS A 6 10.18 16.05 -0.53
N VAL A 7 10.93 14.97 -0.54
CA VAL A 7 10.98 13.97 -1.62
C VAL A 7 10.38 12.69 -1.13
N THR A 8 9.39 12.18 -1.86
CA THR A 8 8.71 10.91 -1.58
C THR A 8 9.01 9.89 -2.66
N LEU A 9 9.56 8.75 -2.27
CA LEU A 9 9.74 7.57 -3.13
C LEU A 9 8.54 6.65 -2.97
N VAL A 10 7.88 6.31 -4.09
CA VAL A 10 6.72 5.40 -4.10
C VAL A 10 7.02 4.21 -5.01
N THR A 11 7.17 3.02 -4.41
CA THR A 11 7.34 1.78 -5.19
C THR A 11 5.98 1.32 -5.73
N GLY A 12 5.94 0.88 -6.99
CA GLY A 12 4.67 0.58 -7.67
C GLY A 12 3.80 1.82 -7.89
N GLY A 13 4.40 3.02 -7.90
CA GLY A 13 3.71 4.31 -8.00
C GLY A 13 3.08 4.61 -9.36
N ASN A 14 3.16 3.69 -10.30
CA ASN A 14 2.66 3.87 -11.67
C ASN A 14 1.27 3.26 -11.92
N PHE A 15 0.57 2.80 -10.90
CA PHE A 15 -0.76 2.19 -11.02
C PHE A 15 -1.48 2.05 -9.67
N GLY A 16 -2.82 2.06 -9.69
CA GLY A 16 -3.69 1.73 -8.56
C GLY A 16 -3.38 2.52 -7.29
N ILE A 17 -3.28 1.83 -6.15
CA ILE A 17 -2.99 2.44 -4.85
C ILE A 17 -1.70 3.27 -4.88
N GLY A 18 -0.64 2.76 -5.51
CA GLY A 18 0.63 3.47 -5.59
C GLY A 18 0.54 4.80 -6.35
N TYR A 19 -0.22 4.84 -7.45
CA TYR A 19 -0.49 6.07 -8.17
C TYR A 19 -1.33 7.05 -7.34
N GLY A 20 -2.40 6.58 -6.69
CA GLY A 20 -3.19 7.41 -5.79
C GLY A 20 -2.35 8.05 -4.67
N ILE A 21 -1.43 7.27 -4.08
CA ILE A 21 -0.48 7.77 -3.08
C ILE A 21 0.47 8.82 -3.69
N ALA A 22 1.10 8.51 -4.84
CA ALA A 22 2.01 9.44 -5.50
C ALA A 22 1.34 10.78 -5.80
N LYS A 23 0.12 10.75 -6.33
CA LYS A 23 -0.68 11.94 -6.63
C LYS A 23 -1.00 12.74 -5.36
N LYS A 24 -1.48 12.08 -4.30
CA LYS A 24 -1.80 12.74 -3.02
C LYS A 24 -0.59 13.44 -2.41
N PHE A 25 0.57 12.77 -2.42
CA PHE A 25 1.79 13.37 -1.89
C PHE A 25 2.27 14.58 -2.74
N ALA A 26 2.09 14.52 -4.07
CA ALA A 26 2.36 15.65 -4.97
C ALA A 26 1.42 16.83 -4.67
N GLU A 27 0.13 16.59 -4.50
CA GLU A 27 -0.88 17.59 -4.11
C GLU A 27 -0.55 18.26 -2.77
N GLU A 28 0.10 17.53 -1.86
CA GLU A 28 0.54 18.02 -0.56
C GLU A 28 1.97 18.64 -0.60
N GLY A 29 2.54 18.83 -1.81
CA GLY A 29 3.77 19.59 -2.06
C GLY A 29 5.06 18.77 -2.12
N SER A 30 5.00 17.44 -2.14
CA SER A 30 6.20 16.60 -2.29
C SER A 30 6.65 16.50 -3.75
N GLU A 31 7.95 16.46 -3.98
CA GLU A 31 8.53 15.94 -5.22
C GLU A 31 8.47 14.40 -5.21
N ILE A 32 8.14 13.77 -6.34
CA ILE A 32 7.79 12.35 -6.39
C ILE A 32 8.80 11.55 -7.20
N ALA A 33 9.39 10.53 -6.58
CA ALA A 33 10.15 9.47 -7.23
C ALA A 33 9.25 8.24 -7.43
N ILE A 34 8.79 8.01 -8.67
CA ILE A 34 7.98 6.83 -9.03
C ILE A 34 8.92 5.70 -9.42
N VAL A 35 8.83 4.59 -8.68
CA VAL A 35 9.66 3.40 -8.89
C VAL A 35 8.79 2.24 -9.36
N ALA A 36 9.04 1.72 -10.56
CA ALA A 36 8.29 0.59 -11.12
C ALA A 36 9.05 -0.10 -12.26
N ARG A 37 8.53 -1.25 -12.72
CA ARG A 37 9.10 -1.99 -13.87
C ARG A 37 8.52 -1.56 -15.21
N ASN A 38 7.23 -1.20 -15.24
CA ASN A 38 6.52 -0.88 -16.48
C ASN A 38 6.71 0.60 -16.84
N GLU A 39 7.54 0.84 -17.85
CA GLU A 39 7.92 2.18 -18.32
C GLU A 39 6.76 2.89 -19.04
N GLU A 40 5.95 2.18 -19.79
CA GLU A 40 4.84 2.76 -20.55
C GLU A 40 3.79 3.35 -19.63
N ARG A 41 3.34 2.56 -18.62
CA ARG A 41 2.42 3.07 -17.59
C ARG A 41 3.02 4.24 -16.81
N ALA A 42 4.32 4.16 -16.52
CA ALA A 42 4.99 5.23 -15.78
C ALA A 42 5.05 6.53 -16.58
N LYS A 43 5.29 6.49 -17.89
CA LYS A 43 5.26 7.68 -18.76
C LYS A 43 3.90 8.40 -18.71
N ASN A 44 2.80 7.65 -18.72
CA ASN A 44 1.47 8.22 -18.61
C ASN A 44 1.24 8.91 -17.27
N VAL A 45 1.66 8.27 -16.18
CA VAL A 45 1.56 8.82 -14.81
C VAL A 45 2.43 10.07 -14.64
N ILE A 46 3.67 10.04 -15.12
CA ILE A 46 4.55 11.22 -15.06
C ILE A 46 3.94 12.39 -15.82
N LYS A 47 3.47 12.14 -17.05
CA LYS A 47 2.81 13.16 -17.86
C LYS A 47 1.56 13.73 -17.17
N ASP A 48 0.76 12.88 -16.53
CA ASP A 48 -0.42 13.34 -15.78
C ASP A 48 -0.04 14.23 -14.60
N LEU A 49 0.97 13.86 -13.82
CA LEU A 49 1.44 14.66 -12.69
C LEU A 49 2.08 15.98 -13.16
N GLU A 50 2.90 15.94 -14.21
CA GLU A 50 3.54 17.14 -14.78
C GLU A 50 2.51 18.12 -15.39
N ASN A 51 1.44 17.61 -16.03
CA ASN A 51 0.34 18.44 -16.54
C ASN A 51 -0.43 19.17 -15.42
N GLN A 52 -0.43 18.61 -14.21
CA GLN A 52 -1.00 19.23 -13.02
C GLN A 52 -0.02 20.17 -12.29
N GLY A 53 1.19 20.35 -12.82
CA GLY A 53 2.23 21.23 -12.28
C GLY A 53 3.09 20.60 -11.19
N PHE A 54 3.01 19.28 -10.99
CA PHE A 54 3.78 18.56 -9.98
C PHE A 54 5.15 18.10 -10.51
N VAL A 55 6.12 18.00 -9.61
CA VAL A 55 7.46 17.48 -9.93
C VAL A 55 7.48 15.98 -9.67
N ALA A 56 7.60 15.19 -10.74
CA ALA A 56 7.68 13.74 -10.65
C ALA A 56 8.73 13.18 -11.62
N LYS A 57 9.46 12.13 -11.20
CA LYS A 57 10.43 11.41 -12.03
C LYS A 57 10.25 9.92 -11.88
N PHE A 58 10.49 9.21 -12.98
CA PHE A 58 10.38 7.76 -13.04
C PHE A 58 11.76 7.09 -12.97
N PHE A 59 11.85 6.04 -12.16
CA PHE A 59 13.03 5.20 -11.98
C PHE A 59 12.66 3.74 -12.28
N LYS A 60 13.14 3.22 -13.39
CA LYS A 60 12.86 1.84 -13.81
C LYS A 60 13.64 0.86 -12.96
N THR A 61 12.94 0.13 -12.10
CA THR A 61 13.58 -0.73 -11.10
C THR A 61 12.76 -1.98 -10.84
N ASP A 62 13.43 -3.12 -10.71
CA ASP A 62 12.86 -4.32 -10.10
C ASP A 62 13.24 -4.36 -8.62
N VAL A 63 12.34 -3.90 -7.76
CA VAL A 63 12.59 -3.80 -6.31
C VAL A 63 12.74 -5.17 -5.61
N SER A 64 12.45 -6.28 -6.30
CA SER A 64 12.76 -7.62 -5.81
C SER A 64 14.24 -7.98 -5.88
N LYS A 65 15.05 -7.12 -6.50
CA LYS A 65 16.49 -7.29 -6.68
C LYS A 65 17.24 -6.22 -5.89
N GLU A 66 18.00 -6.65 -4.89
CA GLU A 66 18.71 -5.74 -3.99
C GLU A 66 19.65 -4.77 -4.71
N GLU A 67 20.41 -5.25 -5.70
CA GLU A 67 21.36 -4.40 -6.45
C GLU A 67 20.66 -3.34 -7.31
N ASP A 68 19.46 -3.64 -7.84
CA ASP A 68 18.66 -2.66 -8.57
C ASP A 68 18.13 -1.58 -7.61
N VAL A 69 17.75 -1.97 -6.38
CA VAL A 69 17.34 -1.03 -5.33
C VAL A 69 18.47 -0.09 -4.93
N LYS A 70 19.68 -0.61 -4.72
CA LYS A 70 20.87 0.22 -4.40
C LYS A 70 21.15 1.27 -5.48
N LYS A 71 21.06 0.87 -6.75
CA LYS A 71 21.25 1.80 -7.88
C LYS A 71 20.16 2.86 -7.92
N MET A 72 18.91 2.43 -7.81
CA MET A 72 17.75 3.31 -7.84
C MET A 72 17.81 4.40 -6.75
N ILE A 73 18.15 4.02 -5.51
CA ILE A 73 18.26 5.01 -4.42
C ILE A 73 19.35 6.05 -4.74
N LYS A 74 20.51 5.63 -5.26
CA LYS A 74 21.55 6.57 -5.70
C LYS A 74 21.06 7.51 -6.81
N GLU A 75 20.32 6.99 -7.77
CA GLU A 75 19.74 7.79 -8.86
C GLU A 75 18.72 8.81 -8.33
N VAL A 76 17.83 8.39 -7.41
CA VAL A 76 16.88 9.30 -6.73
C VAL A 76 17.62 10.43 -6.02
N LEU A 77 18.69 10.11 -5.29
CA LEU A 77 19.49 11.13 -4.59
C LEU A 77 20.24 12.05 -5.54
N ASN A 78 20.72 11.54 -6.67
CA ASN A 78 21.37 12.37 -7.70
C ASN A 78 20.38 13.36 -8.34
N VAL A 79 19.11 12.95 -8.51
CA VAL A 79 18.08 13.81 -9.11
C VAL A 79 17.53 14.83 -8.12
N PHE A 80 17.20 14.40 -6.90
CA PHE A 80 16.47 15.23 -5.93
C PHE A 80 17.35 15.76 -4.77
N GLY A 81 18.56 15.24 -4.61
CA GLY A 81 19.49 15.64 -3.54
C GLY A 81 19.17 15.10 -2.15
N LYS A 82 17.97 14.57 -1.94
CA LYS A 82 17.47 14.09 -0.63
C LYS A 82 16.41 13.03 -0.79
N LEU A 83 16.08 12.35 0.33
CA LEU A 83 14.94 11.43 0.44
C LEU A 83 14.33 11.57 1.83
N ASN A 84 13.05 11.89 1.93
CA ASN A 84 12.37 12.14 3.18
C ASN A 84 11.33 11.08 3.52
N ILE A 85 10.64 10.54 2.51
CA ILE A 85 9.54 9.61 2.72
C ILE A 85 9.70 8.44 1.75
N VAL A 86 9.48 7.22 2.25
CA VAL A 86 9.41 6.01 1.44
C VAL A 86 8.05 5.37 1.62
N VAL A 87 7.39 5.08 0.50
CA VAL A 87 6.17 4.29 0.49
C VAL A 87 6.43 2.97 -0.24
N ASN A 88 6.48 1.88 0.52
CA ASN A 88 6.64 0.53 0.02
C ASN A 88 5.27 -0.04 -0.37
N ASN A 89 4.86 0.23 -1.62
CA ASN A 89 3.59 -0.23 -2.14
C ASN A 89 3.74 -1.35 -3.18
N ALA A 90 4.90 -1.49 -3.83
CA ALA A 90 5.11 -2.53 -4.82
C ALA A 90 4.79 -3.93 -4.27
N GLY A 91 4.04 -4.68 -5.03
CA GLY A 91 3.64 -6.05 -4.70
C GLY A 91 2.70 -6.61 -5.74
N CYS A 92 2.39 -7.89 -5.65
CA CYS A 92 1.43 -8.55 -6.53
C CYS A 92 0.69 -9.67 -5.80
N GLY A 93 -0.61 -9.78 -6.05
CA GLY A 93 -1.40 -10.93 -5.59
C GLY A 93 -0.95 -12.23 -6.24
N SER A 94 -1.30 -13.36 -5.65
CA SER A 94 -0.87 -14.69 -6.08
C SER A 94 -1.12 -14.99 -7.56
N GLN A 95 -2.22 -14.50 -8.10
CA GLN A 95 -2.59 -14.69 -9.52
C GLN A 95 -1.76 -13.85 -10.49
N HIS A 96 -1.13 -12.77 -10.03
CA HIS A 96 -0.45 -11.78 -10.87
C HIS A 96 1.08 -11.81 -10.73
N CYS A 97 1.62 -12.60 -9.79
CA CYS A 97 3.06 -12.71 -9.55
C CYS A 97 3.79 -13.66 -10.54
N GLY A 98 3.06 -14.31 -11.46
CA GLY A 98 3.63 -15.23 -12.43
C GLY A 98 3.89 -16.64 -11.89
N VAL A 99 3.32 -17.01 -10.74
CA VAL A 99 3.34 -18.38 -10.22
C VAL A 99 2.52 -19.29 -11.14
N LYS A 100 3.09 -20.43 -11.53
CA LYS A 100 2.45 -21.43 -12.39
C LYS A 100 1.92 -22.61 -11.58
N PRO A 101 0.88 -23.33 -12.06
CA PRO A 101 0.29 -24.48 -11.35
C PRO A 101 1.31 -25.57 -11.00
N ASN A 102 2.31 -25.80 -11.86
CA ASN A 102 3.30 -26.86 -11.70
C ASN A 102 4.62 -26.38 -11.07
N ASP A 103 4.71 -25.13 -10.61
CA ASP A 103 5.90 -24.66 -9.93
C ASP A 103 6.08 -25.41 -8.61
N PRO A 104 7.32 -25.81 -8.24
CA PRO A 104 7.57 -26.44 -6.95
C PRO A 104 7.33 -25.45 -5.80
N PRO A 105 7.02 -25.91 -4.59
CA PRO A 105 6.72 -25.04 -3.44
C PRO A 105 7.79 -23.99 -3.15
N SER A 106 9.07 -24.37 -3.28
CA SER A 106 10.20 -23.45 -3.09
C SER A 106 10.20 -22.27 -4.07
N LEU A 107 9.87 -22.54 -5.35
CA LEU A 107 9.81 -21.49 -6.37
C LEU A 107 8.59 -20.58 -6.16
N ARG A 108 7.41 -21.15 -5.85
CA ARG A 108 6.21 -20.38 -5.51
C ARG A 108 6.49 -19.42 -4.36
N TRP A 109 7.08 -19.92 -3.28
CA TRP A 109 7.44 -19.11 -2.13
C TRP A 109 8.45 -18.02 -2.50
N LYS A 110 9.52 -18.38 -3.24
CA LYS A 110 10.53 -17.42 -3.69
C LYS A 110 9.91 -16.27 -4.49
N ILE A 111 9.03 -16.57 -5.44
CA ILE A 111 8.37 -15.55 -6.29
C ILE A 111 7.54 -14.59 -5.43
N LEU A 112 6.64 -15.13 -4.59
CA LEU A 112 5.75 -14.29 -3.78
C LEU A 112 6.47 -13.53 -2.68
N ARG A 113 7.45 -14.15 -2.04
CA ARG A 113 8.27 -13.51 -1.02
C ARG A 113 9.08 -12.35 -1.61
N SER A 114 9.81 -12.59 -2.71
CA SER A 114 10.66 -11.54 -3.28
C SER A 114 9.86 -10.34 -3.79
N ALA A 115 8.67 -10.55 -4.34
CA ALA A 115 7.84 -9.48 -4.83
C ALA A 115 7.16 -8.66 -3.71
N ASN A 116 6.79 -9.30 -2.59
CA ASN A 116 5.95 -8.67 -1.57
C ASN A 116 6.66 -8.39 -0.23
N LEU A 117 7.72 -9.14 0.11
CA LEU A 117 8.41 -9.05 1.39
C LEU A 117 9.84 -8.57 1.23
N ASP A 118 10.67 -9.27 0.42
CA ASP A 118 12.07 -8.90 0.22
C ASP A 118 12.20 -7.50 -0.38
N SER A 119 11.31 -7.13 -1.31
CA SER A 119 11.25 -5.79 -1.90
C SER A 119 11.07 -4.68 -0.85
N ASN A 120 10.15 -4.89 0.11
CA ASN A 120 9.94 -3.95 1.22
C ASN A 120 11.19 -3.83 2.09
N PHE A 121 11.82 -4.97 2.40
CA PHE A 121 13.05 -5.02 3.19
C PHE A 121 14.18 -4.25 2.50
N PHE A 122 14.47 -4.55 1.23
CA PHE A 122 15.58 -3.92 0.51
C PHE A 122 15.40 -2.40 0.39
N VAL A 123 14.20 -1.95 0.01
CA VAL A 123 13.93 -0.52 -0.15
C VAL A 123 14.03 0.18 1.20
N SER A 124 13.45 -0.37 2.27
CA SER A 124 13.54 0.22 3.61
C SER A 124 14.98 0.28 4.11
N ALA A 125 15.71 -0.84 4.10
CA ALA A 125 17.06 -0.94 4.64
C ALA A 125 18.04 0.00 3.92
N HIS A 126 18.00 0.04 2.58
CA HIS A 126 18.89 0.91 1.80
C HIS A 126 18.48 2.38 1.80
N SER A 127 17.24 2.72 2.19
CA SER A 127 16.80 4.11 2.35
C SER A 127 17.13 4.71 3.73
N LEU A 128 17.22 3.90 4.78
CA LEU A 128 17.44 4.37 6.17
C LEU A 128 18.60 5.34 6.33
N PRO A 129 19.81 5.10 5.77
CA PRO A 129 20.95 6.01 5.94
C PRO A 129 20.71 7.42 5.36
N TYR A 130 19.80 7.54 4.40
CA TYR A 130 19.46 8.80 3.74
C TYR A 130 18.27 9.48 4.41
N LEU A 131 17.28 8.70 4.85
CA LEU A 131 16.18 9.20 5.68
C LEU A 131 16.69 9.81 6.99
N ALA A 132 17.69 9.18 7.61
CA ALA A 132 18.32 9.65 8.86
C ALA A 132 19.02 11.03 8.74
N LYS A 133 19.30 11.48 7.52
CA LYS A 133 19.89 12.81 7.29
C LYS A 133 18.86 13.94 7.28
N ASN A 134 17.57 13.60 7.28
CA ASN A 134 16.49 14.55 7.15
C ASN A 134 15.56 14.47 8.37
N LYS A 135 15.05 15.62 8.82
CA LYS A 135 14.02 15.66 9.86
C LYS A 135 12.68 15.20 9.31
N ASP A 136 11.82 14.71 10.20
CA ASP A 136 10.45 14.30 9.89
C ASP A 136 10.36 13.26 8.76
N SER A 137 11.31 12.34 8.72
CA SER A 137 11.31 11.23 7.76
C SER A 137 10.36 10.13 8.19
N ALA A 138 9.78 9.43 7.20
CA ALA A 138 8.86 8.33 7.46
C ALA A 138 8.95 7.22 6.40
N ILE A 139 8.62 6.01 6.82
CA ILE A 139 8.37 4.86 5.95
C ILE A 139 6.92 4.43 6.15
N VAL A 140 6.18 4.26 5.05
CA VAL A 140 4.83 3.70 5.04
C VAL A 140 4.83 2.44 4.19
N ASN A 141 4.54 1.30 4.81
CA ASN A 141 4.44 0.01 4.14
C ASN A 141 2.98 -0.29 3.79
N ILE A 142 2.73 -0.90 2.63
CA ILE A 142 1.40 -1.34 2.23
C ILE A 142 1.32 -2.87 2.37
N SER A 143 0.55 -3.32 3.37
CA SER A 143 0.18 -4.71 3.61
C SER A 143 -1.12 -5.07 2.86
N SER A 144 -1.99 -5.84 3.48
CA SER A 144 -3.31 -6.23 2.97
C SER A 144 -4.13 -6.89 4.08
N THR A 145 -5.44 -6.75 4.08
CA THR A 145 -6.34 -7.55 4.93
C THR A 145 -6.27 -9.05 4.65
N ALA A 146 -5.59 -9.47 3.59
CA ALA A 146 -5.22 -10.87 3.37
C ALA A 146 -4.47 -11.52 4.56
N THR A 147 -3.86 -10.71 5.43
CA THR A 147 -3.19 -11.18 6.67
C THR A 147 -4.16 -11.74 7.70
N PHE A 148 -5.43 -11.38 7.64
CA PHE A 148 -6.47 -11.87 8.54
C PHE A 148 -7.17 -13.15 8.06
N HIS A 149 -6.88 -13.61 6.81
CA HIS A 149 -7.61 -14.68 6.15
C HIS A 149 -6.66 -15.73 5.60
N GLY A 150 -6.87 -17.00 5.94
CA GLY A 150 -6.03 -18.14 5.51
C GLY A 150 -6.10 -18.46 4.01
N ASN A 151 -7.19 -18.08 3.33
CA ASN A 151 -7.42 -18.37 1.90
C ASN A 151 -6.52 -17.58 0.93
N TRP A 152 -5.72 -16.63 1.41
CA TRP A 152 -4.73 -15.90 0.61
C TRP A 152 -3.36 -16.57 0.56
N GLY A 153 -3.17 -17.67 1.31
CA GLY A 153 -1.99 -18.53 1.25
C GLY A 153 -0.65 -17.78 1.36
N LEU A 154 0.26 -18.03 0.43
CA LEU A 154 1.62 -17.46 0.47
C LEU A 154 1.65 -15.93 0.32
N TYR A 155 0.68 -15.33 -0.32
CA TYR A 155 0.54 -13.87 -0.38
C TYR A 155 0.23 -13.30 1.00
N GLY A 156 -0.77 -13.85 1.70
CA GLY A 156 -1.10 -13.46 3.07
C GLY A 156 0.10 -13.63 4.01
N ALA A 157 0.83 -14.75 3.90
CA ALA A 157 2.04 -15.00 4.69
C ALA A 157 3.14 -13.93 4.43
N ALA A 158 3.37 -13.56 3.16
CA ALA A 158 4.34 -12.52 2.82
C ALA A 158 3.92 -11.15 3.36
N LYS A 159 2.63 -10.79 3.28
CA LYS A 159 2.10 -9.52 3.81
C LYS A 159 2.11 -9.48 5.34
N THR A 160 1.89 -10.61 6.03
CA THR A 160 2.11 -10.71 7.49
C THR A 160 3.58 -10.43 7.84
N GLY A 161 4.51 -10.91 7.02
CA GLY A 161 5.93 -10.57 7.15
C GLY A 161 6.21 -9.07 7.06
N VAL A 162 5.52 -8.34 6.17
CA VAL A 162 5.63 -6.86 6.05
C VAL A 162 5.20 -6.17 7.34
N GLU A 163 4.11 -6.62 7.98
CA GLU A 163 3.67 -6.07 9.26
C GLU A 163 4.66 -6.35 10.39
N GLY A 164 5.25 -7.55 10.40
CA GLY A 164 6.35 -7.90 11.32
C GLY A 164 7.58 -7.00 11.12
N MET A 165 8.02 -6.83 9.87
CA MET A 165 9.13 -5.94 9.54
C MET A 165 8.86 -4.49 9.88
N THR A 166 7.63 -4.01 9.73
CA THR A 166 7.24 -2.65 10.12
C THR A 166 7.61 -2.38 11.58
N ARG A 167 7.32 -3.32 12.48
CA ARG A 167 7.68 -3.20 13.91
C ARG A 167 9.19 -3.21 14.13
N SER A 168 9.92 -4.09 13.44
CA SER A 168 11.37 -4.17 13.55
C SER A 168 12.05 -2.89 13.07
N PHE A 169 11.67 -2.39 11.90
CA PHE A 169 12.17 -1.12 11.38
C PHE A 169 11.77 0.08 12.24
N ALA A 170 10.58 0.08 12.84
CA ALA A 170 10.16 1.15 13.73
C ALA A 170 11.06 1.27 14.97
N VAL A 171 11.48 0.14 15.53
CA VAL A 171 12.43 0.10 16.66
C VAL A 171 13.81 0.61 16.22
N GLU A 172 14.36 0.07 15.14
CA GLU A 172 15.70 0.42 14.66
C GLU A 172 15.78 1.89 14.21
N ALA A 173 14.78 2.36 13.46
CA ALA A 173 14.75 3.69 12.88
C ALA A 173 14.41 4.80 13.91
N SER A 174 13.86 4.44 15.08
CA SER A 174 13.46 5.40 16.12
C SER A 174 14.62 6.23 16.64
N THR A 175 15.83 5.66 16.69
CA THR A 175 17.07 6.35 17.11
C THR A 175 17.43 7.54 16.20
N TYR A 176 16.88 7.55 14.99
CA TYR A 176 17.04 8.62 13.99
C TYR A 176 15.79 9.50 13.87
N GLY A 177 14.78 9.30 14.72
CA GLY A 177 13.52 10.02 14.64
C GLY A 177 12.65 9.65 13.43
N ILE A 178 12.93 8.53 12.77
CA ILE A 178 12.17 8.04 11.63
C ILE A 178 11.00 7.18 12.12
N ARG A 179 9.79 7.45 11.63
CA ARG A 179 8.60 6.65 11.93
C ARG A 179 8.37 5.64 10.83
N VAL A 180 7.98 4.42 11.21
CA VAL A 180 7.68 3.34 10.26
C VAL A 180 6.33 2.76 10.62
N ASN A 181 5.35 2.88 9.71
CA ASN A 181 4.00 2.37 9.89
C ASN A 181 3.55 1.57 8.67
N CYS A 182 2.47 0.84 8.84
CA CYS A 182 1.88 -0.01 7.83
C CYS A 182 0.40 0.34 7.63
N ILE A 183 -0.08 0.20 6.41
CA ILE A 183 -1.50 0.23 6.06
C ILE A 183 -1.88 -1.16 5.57
N SER A 184 -3.01 -1.67 6.03
CA SER A 184 -3.60 -2.94 5.59
C SER A 184 -4.91 -2.64 4.85
N PRO A 185 -4.87 -2.43 3.51
CA PRO A 185 -6.07 -2.16 2.73
C PRO A 185 -6.98 -3.38 2.60
N GLY A 186 -8.28 -3.14 2.56
CA GLY A 186 -9.28 -4.12 2.12
C GLY A 186 -9.41 -4.19 0.61
N TRP A 187 -10.62 -4.35 0.12
CA TRP A 187 -10.96 -4.31 -1.31
C TRP A 187 -10.95 -2.87 -1.82
N ILE A 188 -9.99 -2.55 -2.69
CA ILE A 188 -9.79 -1.19 -3.23
C ILE A 188 -9.95 -1.22 -4.75
N GLU A 189 -10.74 -0.31 -5.27
CA GLU A 189 -10.93 -0.11 -6.70
C GLU A 189 -9.67 0.48 -7.32
N THR A 190 -8.95 -0.33 -8.09
CA THR A 190 -7.68 0.05 -8.72
C THR A 190 -7.79 0.16 -10.24
N SER A 191 -8.69 -0.60 -10.85
CA SER A 191 -9.11 -0.45 -12.24
C SER A 191 -10.48 -1.09 -12.46
N PRO A 192 -11.23 -0.67 -13.51
CA PRO A 192 -12.50 -1.28 -13.85
C PRO A 192 -12.42 -2.80 -14.07
N GLU A 193 -11.32 -3.28 -14.69
CA GLU A 193 -11.11 -4.69 -14.96
C GLU A 193 -10.90 -5.50 -13.67
N GLN A 194 -10.17 -4.95 -12.71
CA GLN A 194 -9.96 -5.61 -11.42
C GLN A 194 -11.24 -5.61 -10.58
N THR A 195 -12.00 -4.54 -10.63
CA THR A 195 -13.31 -4.44 -9.97
C THR A 195 -14.26 -5.48 -10.54
N ALA A 196 -14.38 -5.58 -11.86
CA ALA A 196 -15.20 -6.58 -12.52
C ALA A 196 -14.75 -8.02 -12.20
N ALA A 197 -13.44 -8.27 -12.19
CA ALA A 197 -12.90 -9.59 -11.82
C ALA A 197 -13.18 -9.95 -10.35
N ALA A 198 -13.17 -8.99 -9.45
CA ALA A 198 -13.49 -9.21 -8.04
C ALA A 198 -15.01 -9.43 -7.80
N GLN A 199 -15.86 -8.83 -8.60
CA GLN A 199 -17.31 -9.01 -8.56
C GLN A 199 -17.75 -10.40 -9.09
N GLY A 200 -16.90 -11.05 -9.87
CA GLY A 200 -17.22 -12.38 -10.44
C GLY A 200 -18.23 -12.33 -11.57
N SER A 201 -18.83 -13.49 -11.89
CA SER A 201 -19.79 -13.65 -13.01
C SER A 201 -21.22 -13.23 -12.70
N ASN A 202 -21.51 -12.65 -11.52
CA ASN A 202 -22.86 -12.32 -11.05
C ASN A 202 -23.35 -10.94 -11.52
N ASN A 203 -23.31 -10.65 -12.82
CA ASN A 203 -23.88 -9.42 -13.41
C ASN A 203 -23.48 -8.10 -12.71
N GLY A 204 -22.29 -8.07 -12.07
CA GLY A 204 -21.81 -6.90 -11.31
C GLY A 204 -22.32 -6.81 -9.86
N GLU A 205 -23.09 -7.80 -9.41
CA GLU A 205 -23.53 -7.89 -8.02
C GLU A 205 -22.48 -8.67 -7.20
N TRP A 206 -22.19 -8.18 -6.01
CA TRP A 206 -21.34 -8.87 -5.06
C TRP A 206 -22.09 -10.04 -4.43
N GLU A 207 -21.53 -11.25 -4.48
CA GLU A 207 -22.04 -12.37 -3.70
C GLU A 207 -22.02 -12.05 -2.19
N MET A 208 -20.96 -11.33 -1.77
CA MET A 208 -20.88 -10.70 -0.45
C MET A 208 -20.31 -9.28 -0.60
N PRO A 209 -20.85 -8.27 0.13
CA PRO A 209 -20.35 -6.90 0.02
C PRO A 209 -18.86 -6.83 0.39
N PRO A 210 -18.06 -6.01 -0.31
CA PRO A 210 -16.62 -5.89 -0.08
C PRO A 210 -16.26 -5.07 1.17
N SER A 211 -17.25 -4.47 1.83
CA SER A 211 -17.11 -3.71 3.08
C SER A 211 -18.48 -3.54 3.76
N LEU A 212 -18.49 -3.00 4.98
CA LEU A 212 -19.74 -2.61 5.66
C LEU A 212 -20.46 -1.43 4.97
N PHE A 213 -19.72 -0.66 4.17
CA PHE A 213 -20.29 0.42 3.35
C PHE A 213 -20.84 -0.05 2.01
N GLU A 214 -20.81 -1.36 1.73
CA GLU A 214 -21.34 -2.01 0.51
C GLU A 214 -20.70 -1.49 -0.79
N ARG A 215 -19.46 -1.03 -0.69
CA ARG A 215 -18.62 -0.60 -1.82
C ARG A 215 -17.17 -0.96 -1.57
N MET A 216 -16.37 -0.99 -2.62
CA MET A 216 -14.92 -0.98 -2.49
C MET A 216 -14.45 0.39 -1.97
N GLY A 217 -13.30 0.40 -1.32
CA GLY A 217 -12.56 1.62 -1.03
C GLY A 217 -11.92 2.19 -2.30
N THR A 218 -11.55 3.45 -2.25
CA THR A 218 -10.82 4.13 -3.35
C THR A 218 -9.32 4.19 -3.07
N THR A 219 -8.54 4.39 -4.12
CA THR A 219 -7.09 4.62 -3.97
C THR A 219 -6.79 5.89 -3.17
N GLU A 220 -7.67 6.89 -3.23
CA GLU A 220 -7.57 8.13 -2.48
C GLU A 220 -7.75 7.90 -0.96
N GLU A 221 -8.67 7.05 -0.54
CA GLU A 221 -8.87 6.71 0.88
C GLU A 221 -7.61 6.08 1.49
N ILE A 222 -6.90 5.24 0.73
CA ILE A 222 -5.60 4.71 1.15
C ILE A 222 -4.52 5.78 1.13
N ALA A 223 -4.50 6.64 0.10
CA ALA A 223 -3.54 7.72 -0.04
C ALA A 223 -3.64 8.75 1.09
N ASN A 224 -4.86 9.10 1.52
CA ASN A 224 -5.11 9.98 2.65
C ASN A 224 -4.52 9.41 3.94
N THR A 225 -4.70 8.10 4.19
CA THR A 225 -4.11 7.42 5.35
C THR A 225 -2.59 7.40 5.26
N ALA A 226 -2.01 7.14 4.08
CA ALA A 226 -0.57 7.18 3.87
C ALA A 226 0.01 8.59 4.14
N ALA A 227 -0.65 9.64 3.64
CA ALA A 227 -0.26 11.01 3.87
C ALA A 227 -0.34 11.40 5.36
N PHE A 228 -1.41 10.98 6.06
CA PHE A 228 -1.50 11.16 7.51
C PHE A 228 -0.34 10.49 8.25
N LEU A 229 -0.09 9.20 8.00
CA LEU A 229 0.97 8.45 8.68
C LEU A 229 2.38 8.98 8.37
N ALA A 230 2.60 9.55 7.20
CA ALA A 230 3.88 10.16 6.82
C ALA A 230 4.07 11.59 7.38
N SER A 231 2.99 12.26 7.76
CA SER A 231 3.00 13.66 8.22
C SER A 231 3.32 13.80 9.72
N ASN A 232 3.59 15.03 10.15
CA ASN A 232 3.81 15.36 11.57
C ASN A 232 2.53 15.22 12.42
N GLU A 233 1.35 15.12 11.80
CA GLU A 233 0.10 14.82 12.51
C GLU A 233 0.14 13.43 13.18
N ALA A 234 0.97 12.51 12.64
CA ALA A 234 1.21 11.19 13.18
C ALA A 234 2.54 11.09 13.97
N SER A 235 3.03 12.19 14.54
CA SER A 235 4.37 12.28 15.16
C SER A 235 4.62 11.28 16.30
N PHE A 236 3.57 10.77 16.93
CA PHE A 236 3.67 9.76 18.01
C PHE A 236 3.15 8.37 17.60
N ILE A 237 2.99 8.13 16.28
CA ILE A 237 2.55 6.85 15.72
C ILE A 237 3.72 6.20 14.99
N THR A 238 4.20 5.06 15.49
CA THR A 238 5.23 4.24 14.85
C THR A 238 5.03 2.76 15.20
N GLY A 239 5.41 1.86 14.30
CA GLY A 239 5.27 0.41 14.46
C GLY A 239 3.83 -0.10 14.31
N GLN A 240 2.88 0.74 13.89
CA GLN A 240 1.46 0.37 13.82
C GLN A 240 1.07 -0.11 12.43
N THR A 241 0.10 -1.03 12.39
CA THR A 241 -0.64 -1.41 11.19
C THR A 241 -2.05 -0.87 11.29
N ILE A 242 -2.42 0.04 10.38
CA ILE A 242 -3.76 0.62 10.30
C ILE A 242 -4.55 -0.14 9.24
N VAL A 243 -5.66 -0.76 9.64
CA VAL A 243 -6.58 -1.43 8.73
C VAL A 243 -7.50 -0.39 8.10
N VAL A 244 -7.57 -0.39 6.75
CA VAL A 244 -8.40 0.54 5.96
C VAL A 244 -9.21 -0.29 4.98
N ASP A 245 -10.33 -0.84 5.45
CA ASP A 245 -11.11 -1.86 4.75
C ASP A 245 -12.62 -1.65 4.78
N GLY A 246 -13.09 -0.50 5.27
CA GLY A 246 -14.52 -0.22 5.45
C GLY A 246 -15.20 -1.19 6.40
N GLY A 247 -14.45 -1.77 7.35
CA GLY A 247 -14.97 -2.71 8.35
C GLY A 247 -15.15 -4.15 7.85
N PHE A 248 -14.61 -4.50 6.68
CA PHE A 248 -14.72 -5.85 6.11
C PHE A 248 -14.24 -6.94 7.08
N THR A 249 -13.12 -6.73 7.78
CA THR A 249 -12.56 -7.70 8.71
C THR A 249 -13.26 -7.74 10.08
N MET A 250 -14.21 -6.82 10.34
CA MET A 250 -14.92 -6.72 11.61
C MET A 250 -16.18 -7.61 11.67
N ILE A 251 -16.64 -8.11 10.53
CA ILE A 251 -17.90 -8.86 10.46
C ILE A 251 -17.67 -10.33 10.19
N ASP A 252 -18.39 -11.17 10.91
CA ASP A 252 -18.62 -12.57 10.55
C ASP A 252 -19.79 -12.62 9.55
N TYR A 253 -19.50 -12.78 8.27
CA TYR A 253 -20.49 -12.74 7.20
C TYR A 253 -21.60 -13.78 7.33
N PRO A 254 -21.37 -15.03 7.75
CA PRO A 254 -22.43 -15.99 8.00
C PRO A 254 -23.45 -15.55 9.06
N SER A 255 -23.01 -14.79 10.06
CA SER A 255 -23.88 -14.27 11.13
C SER A 255 -24.44 -12.87 10.86
N ARG A 256 -24.14 -12.25 9.71
CA ARG A 256 -24.59 -10.88 9.36
C ARG A 256 -26.10 -10.69 9.54
N ASN A 257 -26.89 -11.72 9.22
CA ASN A 257 -28.34 -11.63 9.36
C ASN A 257 -28.83 -11.47 10.81
N SER A 258 -27.97 -11.76 11.81
CA SER A 258 -28.30 -11.52 13.22
C SER A 258 -28.50 -10.03 13.52
N LEU A 259 -27.88 -9.12 12.72
CA LEU A 259 -28.09 -7.67 12.82
C LEU A 259 -29.55 -7.26 12.50
N LYS A 260 -30.34 -8.13 11.85
CA LYS A 260 -31.79 -7.92 11.68
C LYS A 260 -32.56 -8.10 12.99
N SER A 261 -31.99 -8.82 13.97
CA SER A 261 -32.62 -8.98 15.30
C SER A 261 -32.50 -7.70 16.12
N VAL A 262 -33.60 -7.21 16.63
CA VAL A 262 -33.65 -6.00 17.47
C VAL A 262 -32.73 -6.10 18.68
N GLY A 263 -32.57 -7.30 19.27
CA GLY A 263 -31.70 -7.55 20.42
C GLY A 263 -30.19 -7.40 20.14
N HIS A 264 -29.77 -7.35 18.86
CA HIS A 264 -28.38 -7.15 18.44
C HIS A 264 -28.08 -5.71 18.01
N ARG A 265 -29.08 -4.85 17.95
CA ARG A 265 -28.93 -3.45 17.48
C ARG A 265 -28.61 -2.53 18.65
N ILE A 266 -27.62 -1.65 18.45
CA ILE A 266 -27.34 -0.53 19.36
C ILE A 266 -28.35 0.59 19.13
N PHE A 267 -28.73 0.82 17.85
CA PHE A 267 -29.73 1.84 17.45
C PHE A 267 -31.05 1.20 17.07
N SER A 268 -32.16 1.69 17.60
CA SER A 268 -33.51 1.20 17.31
C SER A 268 -34.05 1.60 15.93
N HIS A 269 -33.43 2.59 15.26
CA HIS A 269 -33.86 3.12 13.96
C HIS A 269 -32.78 2.81 12.91
N SER A 270 -32.96 1.73 12.19
CA SER A 270 -32.11 1.39 11.05
C SER A 270 -32.96 0.80 9.93
N ASN A 271 -33.33 1.62 8.97
CA ASN A 271 -34.06 1.18 7.78
C ASN A 271 -33.27 0.21 6.91
N ARG A 272 -31.94 0.12 7.10
CA ARG A 272 -31.04 -0.72 6.28
C ARG A 272 -31.22 -2.22 6.51
N TYR A 273 -31.73 -2.62 7.66
CA TYR A 273 -31.93 -4.03 8.04
C TYR A 273 -33.40 -4.42 8.17
N ASP A 274 -34.31 -3.48 7.88
CA ASP A 274 -35.75 -3.68 8.03
C ASP A 274 -36.41 -4.18 6.73
N THR A 275 -35.66 -4.26 5.62
CA THR A 275 -36.00 -4.86 4.33
C THR A 275 -35.30 -6.22 4.22
#